data_49551f0bd0eed8d986c901a8110d479b
#
_entry.id   49551f0bd0eed8d986c901a8110d479b
#
_cell.length_a   1.000
_cell.length_b   1.000
_cell.length_c   1.000
_cell.angle_alpha   90.00
_cell.angle_beta   90.00
_cell.angle_gamma   90.00
#
_symmetry.space_group_name_H-M   'P 1'
#
loop_
_entity.id
_entity.type
_entity.pdbx_description
1 polymer ?
#
loop_
_entity_poly.entity_id
_entity_poly.type
_entity_poly.pdbx_seq_one_letter_code
_entity_poly.pdbx_strand_id
1 'polypeptide(L)'
;VGSEMCIRDRFRTMVEAGCDIIEVGVPYSDPVMDGPTIQDAADMALRNGVRVRDVFRAVETIASAGGSSVVMSYWNPVLQYGVENFSRDLAAAGGAGLITPNLIPEEGAQWHAASDQYGLDRIYLVAPSSTTERIALTVDSSRGFVYAASTMGVTGARDAVSDMAPELCRRVRDYSDIPIGVGLGVRNREQAAEIAAYADGVIVGSALVTAAKAGQDRLGALVAELAEGVRGHHASA
;
A
#
# COMPACT_ATOMS: atom_id res chain seq x y z
N VAL A 1 16.17 5.49 10.36
CA VAL A 1 17.36 6.13 10.85
C VAL A 1 17.24 7.67 10.91
N GLY A 2 16.31 8.19 11.54
CA GLY A 2 16.17 9.62 11.81
C GLY A 2 15.38 9.75 13.10
N SER A 3 15.53 10.85 13.82
CA SER A 3 14.64 11.18 14.93
C SER A 3 13.17 11.07 14.45
N GLU A 4 12.22 10.89 15.36
CA GLU A 4 10.77 10.90 15.03
C GLU A 4 10.39 12.10 14.15
N MET A 5 11.08 13.23 14.33
CA MET A 5 10.92 14.44 13.53
C MET A 5 11.22 14.21 12.04
N CYS A 6 12.28 13.46 11.70
CA CYS A 6 12.63 13.16 10.31
C CYS A 6 11.61 12.27 9.60
N ILE A 7 10.92 11.38 10.32
CA ILE A 7 9.87 10.51 9.75
C ILE A 7 8.62 11.35 9.45
N ARG A 8 8.23 12.22 10.36
CA ARG A 8 7.10 13.15 10.17
C ARG A 8 7.29 14.08 8.98
N ASP A 9 8.50 14.62 8.83
CA ASP A 9 8.83 15.51 7.71
C ASP A 9 8.75 14.79 6.37
N ARG A 10 9.15 13.51 6.31
CA ARG A 10 9.07 12.70 5.09
C ARG A 10 7.61 12.45 4.67
N PHE A 11 6.73 12.12 5.59
CA PHE A 11 5.31 11.93 5.26
C PHE A 11 4.66 13.23 4.79
N ARG A 12 4.96 14.35 5.44
CA ARG A 12 4.49 15.67 4.98
C ARG A 12 4.99 15.97 3.57
N THR A 13 6.28 15.74 3.29
CA THR A 13 6.84 15.91 1.95
C THR A 13 6.12 15.07 0.91
N MET A 14 5.75 13.83 1.20
CA MET A 14 5.01 12.98 0.28
C MET A 14 3.61 13.55 -0.01
N VAL A 15 2.89 14.02 1.01
CA VAL A 15 1.58 14.67 0.85
C VAL A 15 1.70 15.93 -0.01
N GLU A 16 2.64 16.82 0.32
CA GLU A 16 2.87 18.08 -0.39
C GLU A 16 3.32 17.87 -1.84
N ALA A 17 4.08 16.79 -2.11
CA ALA A 17 4.54 16.43 -3.44
C ALA A 17 3.47 15.75 -4.32
N GLY A 18 2.29 15.47 -3.77
CA GLY A 18 1.13 14.97 -4.51
C GLY A 18 0.89 13.47 -4.43
N CYS A 19 1.36 12.80 -3.38
CA CYS A 19 0.94 11.44 -3.07
C CYS A 19 -0.52 11.44 -2.60
N ASP A 20 -1.40 10.67 -3.24
CA ASP A 20 -2.83 10.67 -2.93
C ASP A 20 -3.12 9.81 -1.70
N ILE A 21 -2.48 8.63 -1.58
CA ILE A 21 -2.62 7.73 -0.44
C ILE A 21 -1.23 7.22 -0.05
N ILE A 22 -0.90 7.32 1.24
CA ILE A 22 0.36 6.80 1.77
C ILE A 22 0.12 5.44 2.42
N GLU A 23 0.86 4.44 1.96
CA GLU A 23 0.89 3.12 2.56
C GLU A 23 1.94 3.08 3.67
N VAL A 24 1.51 2.83 4.91
CA VAL A 24 2.37 2.72 6.08
C VAL A 24 2.60 1.25 6.41
N GLY A 25 3.80 0.75 6.15
CA GLY A 25 4.16 -0.65 6.43
C GLY A 25 4.44 -0.91 7.90
N VAL A 26 3.81 -1.94 8.47
CA VAL A 26 4.17 -2.50 9.78
C VAL A 26 5.42 -3.36 9.61
N PRO A 27 6.53 -3.06 10.31
CA PRO A 27 7.72 -3.90 10.23
C PRO A 27 7.46 -5.28 10.81
N TYR A 28 7.86 -6.33 10.07
CA TYR A 28 7.65 -7.71 10.46
C TYR A 28 8.93 -8.53 10.27
N SER A 29 9.17 -9.48 11.18
CA SER A 29 10.40 -10.29 11.22
C SER A 29 10.43 -11.41 10.19
N ASP A 30 9.26 -11.86 9.73
CA ASP A 30 9.10 -13.05 8.89
C ASP A 30 8.32 -12.73 7.59
N PRO A 31 8.79 -11.76 6.78
CA PRO A 31 8.09 -11.34 5.57
C PRO A 31 8.17 -12.44 4.49
N VAL A 32 7.05 -12.73 3.82
CA VAL A 32 6.98 -13.74 2.75
C VAL A 32 6.87 -13.14 1.35
N MET A 33 6.52 -11.85 1.24
CA MET A 33 6.28 -11.18 -0.05
C MET A 33 7.20 -9.98 -0.30
N ASP A 34 7.89 -9.49 0.72
CA ASP A 34 8.71 -8.29 0.62
C ASP A 34 10.02 -8.54 -0.12
N GLY A 35 10.39 -7.61 -0.99
CA GLY A 35 11.70 -7.59 -1.62
C GLY A 35 12.80 -7.09 -0.68
N PRO A 36 14.07 -7.26 -1.08
CA PRO A 36 15.23 -6.94 -0.20
C PRO A 36 15.19 -5.52 0.37
N THR A 37 14.80 -4.52 -0.43
CA THR A 37 14.73 -3.12 0.00
C THR A 37 13.73 -2.92 1.16
N ILE A 38 12.60 -3.60 1.09
CA ILE A 38 11.55 -3.52 2.12
C ILE A 38 11.97 -4.33 3.35
N GLN A 39 12.52 -5.53 3.15
CA GLN A 39 13.07 -6.37 4.23
C GLN A 39 14.13 -5.62 5.04
N ASP A 40 15.11 -4.99 4.37
CA ASP A 40 16.16 -4.18 5.02
C ASP A 40 15.57 -3.02 5.82
N ALA A 41 14.52 -2.37 5.29
CA ALA A 41 13.86 -1.27 6.01
C ALA A 41 13.08 -1.77 7.23
N ALA A 42 12.38 -2.90 7.12
CA ALA A 42 11.67 -3.54 8.22
C ALA A 42 12.63 -4.00 9.33
N ASP A 43 13.71 -4.67 8.96
CA ASP A 43 14.77 -5.10 9.89
C ASP A 43 15.38 -3.92 10.66
N MET A 44 15.67 -2.84 9.94
CA MET A 44 16.21 -1.61 10.56
C MET A 44 15.19 -1.02 11.55
N ALA A 45 13.91 -0.96 11.19
CA ALA A 45 12.85 -0.47 12.06
C ALA A 45 12.73 -1.33 13.33
N LEU A 46 12.72 -2.65 13.20
CA LEU A 46 12.65 -3.59 14.34
C LEU A 46 13.85 -3.44 15.27
N ARG A 47 15.08 -3.33 14.73
CA ARG A 47 16.31 -3.11 15.51
C ARG A 47 16.27 -1.77 16.27
N ASN A 48 15.62 -0.75 15.70
CA ASN A 48 15.41 0.55 16.33
C ASN A 48 14.24 0.56 17.32
N GLY A 49 13.62 -0.58 17.58
CA GLY A 49 12.57 -0.73 18.56
C GLY A 49 11.17 -0.31 18.13
N VAL A 50 10.94 -0.07 16.82
CA VAL A 50 9.61 0.25 16.28
C VAL A 50 8.63 -0.89 16.56
N ARG A 51 7.42 -0.53 16.97
CA ARG A 51 6.32 -1.45 17.31
C ARG A 51 5.05 -1.04 16.56
N VAL A 52 4.05 -1.92 16.52
CA VAL A 52 2.75 -1.68 15.86
C VAL A 52 2.14 -0.33 16.30
N ARG A 53 2.16 0.00 17.57
CA ARG A 53 1.64 1.29 18.10
C ARG A 53 2.30 2.54 17.51
N ASP A 54 3.55 2.42 17.04
CA ASP A 54 4.27 3.57 16.46
C ASP A 54 3.80 3.86 15.03
N VAL A 55 3.19 2.86 14.36
CA VAL A 55 2.54 3.01 13.05
C VAL A 55 1.37 3.97 13.14
N PHE A 56 0.57 3.93 14.20
CA PHE A 56 -0.56 4.85 14.39
C PHE A 56 -0.11 6.31 14.50
N ARG A 57 1.05 6.59 15.10
CA ARG A 57 1.65 7.94 15.11
C ARG A 57 2.05 8.43 13.73
N ALA A 58 2.51 7.50 12.87
CA ALA A 58 2.78 7.83 11.47
C ALA A 58 1.48 8.19 10.73
N VAL A 59 0.43 7.40 10.92
CA VAL A 59 -0.93 7.65 10.38
C VAL A 59 -1.47 9.00 10.85
N GLU A 60 -1.42 9.33 12.14
CA GLU A 60 -1.80 10.64 12.69
C GLU A 60 -1.03 11.80 12.05
N THR A 61 0.26 11.59 11.78
CA THR A 61 1.10 12.61 11.13
C THR A 61 0.63 12.87 9.70
N ILE A 62 0.29 11.84 8.95
CA ILE A 62 -0.22 11.96 7.58
C ILE A 62 -1.59 12.64 7.59
N ALA A 63 -2.50 12.21 8.45
CA ALA A 63 -3.83 12.82 8.60
C ALA A 63 -3.74 14.31 8.99
N SER A 64 -2.84 14.66 9.93
CA SER A 64 -2.59 16.03 10.35
C SER A 64 -2.01 16.91 9.23
N ALA A 65 -1.34 16.31 8.25
CA ALA A 65 -0.84 17.00 7.06
C ALA A 65 -1.89 17.09 5.94
N GLY A 66 -3.12 16.61 6.17
CA GLY A 66 -4.20 16.60 5.18
C GLY A 66 -4.10 15.45 4.17
N GLY A 67 -3.24 14.45 4.42
CA GLY A 67 -3.09 13.26 3.57
C GLY A 67 -3.99 12.11 4.00
N SER A 68 -4.21 11.19 3.07
CA SER A 68 -4.87 9.91 3.34
C SER A 68 -3.84 8.80 3.51
N SER A 69 -4.13 7.84 4.37
CA SER A 69 -3.25 6.68 4.55
C SER A 69 -4.00 5.39 4.79
N VAL A 70 -3.37 4.31 4.35
CA VAL A 70 -3.72 2.93 4.70
C VAL A 70 -2.52 2.28 5.37
N VAL A 71 -2.75 1.28 6.20
CA VAL A 71 -1.66 0.48 6.78
C VAL A 71 -1.53 -0.82 5.99
N MET A 72 -0.31 -1.27 5.76
CA MET A 72 -0.04 -2.62 5.26
C MET A 72 0.59 -3.45 6.37
N SER A 73 0.00 -4.59 6.67
CA SER A 73 0.51 -5.52 7.67
C SER A 73 0.28 -6.97 7.29
N TYR A 74 1.26 -7.82 7.55
CA TYR A 74 1.00 -9.24 7.69
C TYR A 74 0.01 -9.47 8.83
N TRP A 75 -0.74 -10.57 8.75
CA TRP A 75 -1.85 -10.77 9.68
C TRP A 75 -1.43 -11.03 11.13
N ASN A 76 -0.30 -11.70 11.33
CA ASN A 76 0.17 -12.02 12.69
C ASN A 76 0.38 -10.79 13.60
N PRO A 77 1.04 -9.69 13.19
CA PRO A 77 1.12 -8.48 14.01
C PRO A 77 -0.24 -7.92 14.44
N VAL A 78 -1.24 -7.97 13.55
CA VAL A 78 -2.60 -7.50 13.85
C VAL A 78 -3.27 -8.42 14.89
N LEU A 79 -3.15 -9.74 14.72
CA LEU A 79 -3.65 -10.72 15.69
C LEU A 79 -3.03 -10.54 17.08
N GLN A 80 -1.70 -10.33 17.14
CA GLN A 80 -0.99 -10.15 18.41
C GLN A 80 -1.34 -8.84 19.11
N TYR A 81 -1.66 -7.79 18.35
CA TYR A 81 -2.15 -6.52 18.90
C TYR A 81 -3.60 -6.63 19.37
N GLY A 82 -4.35 -7.55 18.80
CA GLY A 82 -5.79 -7.73 18.94
C GLY A 82 -6.52 -6.98 17.82
N VAL A 83 -7.27 -7.71 16.99
CA VAL A 83 -7.92 -7.18 15.77
C VAL A 83 -8.79 -5.96 16.05
N GLU A 84 -9.61 -6.02 17.11
CA GLU A 84 -10.48 -4.91 17.50
C GLU A 84 -9.68 -3.70 18.00
N ASN A 85 -8.67 -3.92 18.85
CA ASN A 85 -7.80 -2.84 19.33
C ASN A 85 -7.05 -2.16 18.18
N PHE A 86 -6.52 -2.95 17.24
CA PHE A 86 -5.84 -2.44 16.07
C PHE A 86 -6.79 -1.57 15.22
N SER A 87 -8.00 -2.06 14.95
CA SER A 87 -8.98 -1.35 14.14
C SER A 87 -9.44 -0.05 14.79
N ARG A 88 -9.72 -0.07 16.09
CA ARG A 88 -10.04 1.12 16.87
C ARG A 88 -8.91 2.16 16.80
N ASP A 89 -7.68 1.73 17.05
CA ASP A 89 -6.53 2.65 17.14
C ASP A 89 -6.15 3.18 15.75
N LEU A 90 -6.29 2.37 14.69
CA LEU A 90 -6.10 2.80 13.31
C LEU A 90 -7.13 3.86 12.90
N ALA A 91 -8.41 3.62 13.17
CA ALA A 91 -9.49 4.57 12.89
C ALA A 91 -9.31 5.87 13.69
N ALA A 92 -8.97 5.77 14.98
CA ALA A 92 -8.72 6.94 15.84
C ALA A 92 -7.53 7.79 15.36
N ALA A 93 -6.52 7.16 14.75
CA ALA A 93 -5.37 7.83 14.14
C ALA A 93 -5.70 8.51 12.80
N GLY A 94 -6.89 8.27 12.24
CA GLY A 94 -7.32 8.80 10.94
C GLY A 94 -6.90 7.94 9.75
N GLY A 95 -6.55 6.67 9.96
CA GLY A 95 -6.27 5.73 8.89
C GLY A 95 -7.53 5.28 8.17
N ALA A 96 -7.47 5.11 6.86
CA ALA A 96 -8.60 4.74 6.03
C ALA A 96 -8.86 3.22 5.99
N GLY A 97 -7.83 2.39 6.11
CA GLY A 97 -7.98 0.95 5.98
C GLY A 97 -6.68 0.16 6.16
N LEU A 98 -6.79 -1.14 5.91
CA LEU A 98 -5.69 -2.09 6.06
C LEU A 98 -5.55 -2.98 4.82
N ILE A 99 -4.33 -3.06 4.31
CA ILE A 99 -3.90 -4.02 3.29
C ILE A 99 -3.38 -5.27 4.01
N THR A 100 -3.96 -6.42 3.68
CA THR A 100 -3.60 -7.71 4.30
C THR A 100 -3.06 -8.68 3.25
N PRO A 101 -1.73 -8.73 3.01
CA PRO A 101 -1.16 -9.51 1.91
C PRO A 101 -1.27 -11.03 2.09
N ASN A 102 -1.40 -11.51 3.31
CA ASN A 102 -1.46 -12.93 3.64
C ASN A 102 -2.73 -13.37 4.40
N LEU A 103 -3.78 -12.56 4.37
CA LEU A 103 -5.10 -12.92 4.88
C LEU A 103 -6.05 -13.15 3.69
N ILE A 104 -6.73 -14.26 3.67
CA ILE A 104 -7.82 -14.53 2.70
C ILE A 104 -9.18 -14.18 3.29
N PRO A 105 -10.17 -13.79 2.47
CA PRO A 105 -11.49 -13.38 2.96
C PRO A 105 -12.16 -14.41 3.89
N GLU A 106 -12.03 -15.70 3.60
CA GLU A 106 -12.62 -16.78 4.38
C GLU A 106 -12.10 -16.89 5.82
N GLU A 107 -10.87 -16.42 6.05
CA GLU A 107 -10.25 -16.36 7.38
C GLU A 107 -10.41 -14.98 8.04
N GLY A 108 -11.00 -14.04 7.33
CA GLY A 108 -11.11 -12.63 7.70
C GLY A 108 -12.29 -12.27 8.60
N ALA A 109 -13.07 -13.21 9.16
CA ALA A 109 -14.31 -12.90 9.87
C ALA A 109 -14.16 -11.85 10.99
N GLN A 110 -13.11 -11.94 11.80
CA GLN A 110 -12.83 -10.96 12.86
C GLN A 110 -12.48 -9.58 12.27
N TRP A 111 -11.71 -9.57 11.17
CA TRP A 111 -11.35 -8.34 10.47
C TRP A 111 -12.58 -7.69 9.81
N HIS A 112 -13.45 -8.47 9.20
CA HIS A 112 -14.70 -7.97 8.61
C HIS A 112 -15.55 -7.28 9.69
N ALA A 113 -15.78 -7.94 10.81
CA ALA A 113 -16.56 -7.36 11.91
C ALA A 113 -15.93 -6.06 12.45
N ALA A 114 -14.62 -6.06 12.70
CA ALA A 114 -13.92 -4.89 13.23
C ALA A 114 -13.86 -3.73 12.21
N SER A 115 -13.58 -4.03 10.94
CA SER A 115 -13.55 -3.01 9.89
C SER A 115 -14.93 -2.37 9.67
N ASP A 116 -16.00 -3.15 9.74
CA ASP A 116 -17.38 -2.62 9.65
C ASP A 116 -17.71 -1.73 10.85
N GLN A 117 -17.31 -2.13 12.05
CA GLN A 117 -17.54 -1.38 13.29
C GLN A 117 -16.83 -0.02 13.29
N TYR A 118 -15.60 0.05 12.78
CA TYR A 118 -14.76 1.25 12.82
C TYR A 118 -14.70 2.00 11.49
N GLY A 119 -15.45 1.56 10.46
CA GLY A 119 -15.53 2.23 9.17
C GLY A 119 -14.22 2.18 8.37
N LEU A 120 -13.48 1.08 8.48
CA LEU A 120 -12.20 0.88 7.80
C LEU A 120 -12.37 0.11 6.48
N ASP A 121 -11.55 0.44 5.50
CA ASP A 121 -11.46 -0.28 4.24
C ASP A 121 -10.66 -1.58 4.38
N ARG A 122 -11.13 -2.61 3.68
CA ARG A 122 -10.50 -3.93 3.59
C ARG A 122 -9.85 -4.08 2.22
N ILE A 123 -8.54 -4.04 2.17
CA ILE A 123 -7.80 -4.08 0.91
C ILE A 123 -7.14 -5.45 0.79
N TYR A 124 -7.79 -6.32 0.02
CA TYR A 124 -7.28 -7.65 -0.28
C TYR A 124 -6.48 -7.67 -1.59
N LEU A 125 -5.70 -8.73 -1.77
CA LEU A 125 -4.84 -8.91 -2.93
C LEU A 125 -5.43 -9.89 -3.94
N VAL A 126 -5.27 -9.56 -5.21
CA VAL A 126 -5.44 -10.48 -6.34
C VAL A 126 -4.12 -10.60 -7.09
N ALA A 127 -3.89 -11.74 -7.71
CA ALA A 127 -2.68 -12.03 -8.46
C ALA A 127 -3.02 -12.69 -9.81
N PRO A 128 -2.12 -12.73 -10.79
CA PRO A 128 -2.35 -13.41 -12.06
C PRO A 128 -2.74 -14.87 -11.92
N SER A 129 -2.23 -15.54 -10.86
CA SER A 129 -2.59 -16.93 -10.52
C SER A 129 -3.96 -17.10 -9.87
N SER A 130 -4.63 -16.01 -9.47
CA SER A 130 -5.96 -16.11 -8.87
C SER A 130 -6.97 -16.65 -9.87
N THR A 131 -7.75 -17.66 -9.45
CA THR A 131 -8.85 -18.16 -10.27
C THR A 131 -9.98 -17.13 -10.37
N THR A 132 -10.88 -17.33 -11.29
CA THR A 132 -12.07 -16.48 -11.50
C THR A 132 -12.92 -16.38 -10.22
N GLU A 133 -13.18 -17.50 -9.58
CA GLU A 133 -13.94 -17.58 -8.33
C GLU A 133 -13.22 -16.89 -7.18
N ARG A 134 -11.86 -16.98 -7.15
CA ARG A 134 -11.03 -16.29 -6.16
C ARG A 134 -11.09 -14.78 -6.34
N ILE A 135 -11.02 -14.29 -7.59
CA ILE A 135 -11.17 -12.86 -7.89
C ILE A 135 -12.54 -12.38 -7.43
N ALA A 136 -13.63 -13.04 -7.84
CA ALA A 136 -14.98 -12.66 -7.48
C ALA A 136 -15.17 -12.57 -5.95
N LEU A 137 -14.75 -13.59 -5.20
CA LEU A 137 -14.81 -13.59 -3.73
C LEU A 137 -13.98 -12.47 -3.10
N THR A 138 -12.79 -12.24 -3.63
CA THR A 138 -11.87 -11.22 -3.10
C THR A 138 -12.42 -9.82 -3.30
N VAL A 139 -12.94 -9.49 -4.49
CA VAL A 139 -13.50 -8.15 -4.75
C VAL A 139 -14.79 -7.91 -3.96
N ASP A 140 -15.64 -8.91 -3.80
CA ASP A 140 -16.85 -8.83 -2.97
C ASP A 140 -16.54 -8.55 -1.50
N SER A 141 -15.43 -9.08 -1.01
CA SER A 141 -14.97 -8.89 0.37
C SER A 141 -14.18 -7.60 0.58
N SER A 142 -13.73 -6.96 -0.49
CA SER A 142 -12.89 -5.75 -0.45
C SER A 142 -13.72 -4.48 -0.31
N ARG A 143 -13.09 -3.46 0.27
CA ARG A 143 -13.58 -2.06 0.29
C ARG A 143 -12.43 -1.10 0.01
N GLY A 144 -12.75 0.09 -0.47
CA GLY A 144 -11.77 1.10 -0.86
C GLY A 144 -11.19 0.77 -2.23
N PHE A 145 -10.27 -0.16 -2.30
CA PHE A 145 -9.72 -0.67 -3.55
C PHE A 145 -9.25 -2.13 -3.39
N VAL A 146 -8.98 -2.80 -4.52
CA VAL A 146 -8.32 -4.09 -4.54
C VAL A 146 -6.87 -3.92 -4.99
N TYR A 147 -5.94 -4.61 -4.33
CA TYR A 147 -4.52 -4.57 -4.67
C TYR A 147 -4.20 -5.66 -5.71
N ALA A 148 -3.90 -5.27 -6.93
CA ALA A 148 -3.45 -6.17 -7.98
C ALA A 148 -1.92 -6.34 -7.91
N ALA A 149 -1.49 -7.43 -7.29
CA ALA A 149 -0.08 -7.83 -7.25
C ALA A 149 0.26 -8.53 -8.56
N SER A 150 0.85 -7.82 -9.49
CA SER A 150 1.01 -8.29 -10.86
C SER A 150 2.28 -9.12 -11.11
N THR A 151 3.10 -9.33 -10.07
CA THR A 151 4.26 -10.20 -10.15
C THR A 151 4.10 -11.42 -9.24
N MET A 152 4.36 -12.61 -9.79
CA MET A 152 4.52 -13.81 -8.99
C MET A 152 5.92 -13.80 -8.36
N GLY A 153 5.99 -13.73 -7.03
CA GLY A 153 7.24 -13.74 -6.29
C GLY A 153 7.58 -12.42 -5.59
N VAL A 154 8.81 -12.35 -5.08
CA VAL A 154 9.29 -11.22 -4.26
C VAL A 154 9.28 -9.92 -5.06
N THR A 155 8.75 -8.85 -4.48
CA THR A 155 8.75 -7.51 -5.08
C THR A 155 10.18 -7.04 -5.32
N GLY A 156 10.50 -6.72 -6.58
CA GLY A 156 11.81 -6.23 -7.01
C GLY A 156 11.66 -5.35 -8.23
N ALA A 157 12.61 -4.48 -8.43
CA ALA A 157 12.64 -3.58 -9.54
C ALA A 157 12.82 -4.34 -10.87
N ARG A 158 11.96 -4.12 -11.87
CA ARG A 158 12.05 -4.66 -13.25
C ARG A 158 12.10 -3.51 -14.23
N ASP A 159 12.72 -3.77 -15.38
CA ASP A 159 12.93 -2.74 -16.42
C ASP A 159 11.73 -2.65 -17.40
N ALA A 160 10.83 -3.64 -17.40
CA ALA A 160 9.61 -3.65 -18.22
C ALA A 160 8.37 -3.93 -17.37
N VAL A 161 7.24 -3.30 -17.70
CA VAL A 161 5.93 -3.58 -17.12
C VAL A 161 5.46 -4.95 -17.61
N SER A 162 4.88 -5.74 -16.72
CA SER A 162 4.39 -7.08 -17.07
C SER A 162 3.07 -6.99 -17.82
N ASP A 163 2.96 -7.65 -18.98
CA ASP A 163 1.72 -7.78 -19.78
C ASP A 163 0.56 -8.45 -19.00
N MET A 164 0.87 -9.07 -17.87
CA MET A 164 -0.12 -9.76 -17.03
C MET A 164 -0.99 -8.80 -16.20
N ALA A 165 -0.52 -7.57 -15.95
CA ALA A 165 -1.25 -6.62 -15.12
C ALA A 165 -2.51 -6.07 -15.79
N PRO A 166 -2.49 -5.63 -17.07
CA PRO A 166 -3.69 -5.22 -17.78
C PRO A 166 -4.76 -6.33 -17.83
N GLU A 167 -4.36 -7.57 -18.07
CA GLU A 167 -5.27 -8.71 -18.10
C GLU A 167 -5.86 -8.99 -16.73
N LEU A 168 -5.07 -8.90 -15.65
CA LEU A 168 -5.58 -9.04 -14.30
C LEU A 168 -6.62 -7.95 -13.96
N CYS A 169 -6.34 -6.69 -14.31
CA CYS A 169 -7.29 -5.59 -14.13
C CYS A 169 -8.59 -5.84 -14.89
N ARG A 170 -8.50 -6.28 -16.14
CA ARG A 170 -9.69 -6.64 -16.93
C ARG A 170 -10.52 -7.72 -16.25
N ARG A 171 -9.88 -8.79 -15.76
CA ARG A 171 -10.55 -9.88 -15.03
C ARG A 171 -11.22 -9.42 -13.74
N VAL A 172 -10.64 -8.46 -13.02
CA VAL A 172 -11.25 -7.85 -11.84
C VAL A 172 -12.51 -7.06 -12.24
N ARG A 173 -12.43 -6.24 -13.29
CA ARG A 173 -13.55 -5.44 -13.79
C ARG A 173 -14.73 -6.26 -14.33
N ASP A 174 -14.50 -7.53 -14.70
CA ASP A 174 -15.59 -8.45 -15.07
C ASP A 174 -16.54 -8.73 -13.88
N TYR A 175 -16.12 -8.44 -12.62
CA TYR A 175 -16.89 -8.76 -11.41
C TYR A 175 -17.24 -7.55 -10.53
N SER A 176 -16.53 -6.44 -10.67
CA SER A 176 -16.73 -5.28 -9.78
C SER A 176 -16.16 -4.01 -10.39
N ASP A 177 -16.81 -2.88 -10.04
CA ASP A 177 -16.31 -1.52 -10.32
C ASP A 177 -15.40 -0.98 -9.20
N ILE A 178 -14.97 -1.83 -8.26
CA ILE A 178 -14.06 -1.43 -7.19
C ILE A 178 -12.75 -0.90 -7.79
N PRO A 179 -12.20 0.22 -7.30
CA PRO A 179 -10.92 0.73 -7.78
C PRO A 179 -9.79 -0.31 -7.67
N ILE A 180 -8.89 -0.32 -8.65
CA ILE A 180 -7.78 -1.25 -8.72
C ILE A 180 -6.46 -0.50 -8.58
N GLY A 181 -5.71 -0.80 -7.50
CA GLY A 181 -4.34 -0.36 -7.32
C GLY A 181 -3.35 -1.41 -7.84
N VAL A 182 -2.42 -1.02 -8.69
CA VAL A 182 -1.43 -1.94 -9.28
C VAL A 182 -0.03 -1.67 -8.73
N GLY A 183 0.60 -2.71 -8.18
CA GLY A 183 1.98 -2.71 -7.69
C GLY A 183 2.91 -3.52 -8.61
N LEU A 184 3.85 -2.85 -9.29
CA LEU A 184 4.72 -3.42 -10.32
C LEU A 184 6.20 -3.01 -10.22
N GLY A 185 6.66 -2.49 -9.09
CA GLY A 185 8.05 -2.03 -8.97
C GLY A 185 8.36 -0.78 -9.78
N VAL A 186 7.40 0.12 -9.91
CA VAL A 186 7.49 1.41 -10.61
C VAL A 186 8.59 2.30 -10.01
N ARG A 187 9.33 3.00 -10.87
CA ARG A 187 10.48 3.83 -10.47
C ARG A 187 10.52 5.23 -11.08
N ASN A 188 9.75 5.47 -12.13
CA ASN A 188 9.77 6.72 -12.89
C ASN A 188 8.38 7.08 -13.42
N ARG A 189 8.30 8.29 -13.97
CA ARG A 189 7.11 8.89 -14.54
C ARG A 189 6.47 8.07 -15.65
N GLU A 190 7.29 7.56 -16.57
CA GLU A 190 6.83 6.83 -17.76
C GLU A 190 6.13 5.53 -17.35
N GLN A 191 6.71 4.77 -16.43
CA GLN A 191 6.11 3.55 -15.88
C GLN A 191 4.83 3.85 -15.09
N ALA A 192 4.79 4.96 -14.36
CA ALA A 192 3.58 5.38 -13.66
C ALA A 192 2.45 5.73 -14.65
N ALA A 193 2.75 6.45 -15.72
CA ALA A 193 1.79 6.79 -16.76
C ALA A 193 1.27 5.56 -17.51
N GLU A 194 2.15 4.59 -17.79
CA GLU A 194 1.77 3.32 -18.43
C GLU A 194 0.74 2.53 -17.61
N ILE A 195 0.96 2.41 -16.29
CA ILE A 195 0.01 1.72 -15.41
C ILE A 195 -1.29 2.51 -15.25
N ALA A 196 -1.22 3.83 -15.14
CA ALA A 196 -2.38 4.70 -15.02
C ALA A 196 -3.32 4.61 -16.25
N ALA A 197 -2.84 4.08 -17.37
CA ALA A 197 -3.65 3.83 -18.56
C ALA A 197 -4.71 2.73 -18.38
N TYR A 198 -4.53 1.82 -17.42
CA TYR A 198 -5.44 0.68 -17.21
C TYR A 198 -5.82 0.42 -15.75
N ALA A 199 -5.19 1.08 -14.79
CA ALA A 199 -5.45 0.95 -13.36
C ALA A 199 -5.93 2.29 -12.77
N ASP A 200 -6.66 2.23 -11.66
CA ASP A 200 -7.18 3.41 -10.96
C ASP A 200 -6.14 4.01 -10.00
N GLY A 201 -5.13 3.22 -9.62
CA GLY A 201 -4.03 3.64 -8.76
C GLY A 201 -2.72 2.93 -9.08
N VAL A 202 -1.61 3.65 -8.91
CA VAL A 202 -0.24 3.14 -9.08
C VAL A 202 0.42 3.04 -7.72
N ILE A 203 0.79 1.82 -7.31
CA ILE A 203 1.40 1.56 -6.01
C ILE A 203 2.92 1.47 -6.17
N VAL A 204 3.64 2.31 -5.41
CA VAL A 204 5.09 2.43 -5.48
C VAL A 204 5.69 2.22 -4.09
N GLY A 205 6.48 1.18 -3.91
CA GLY A 205 7.11 0.85 -2.62
C GLY A 205 8.61 1.08 -2.62
N SER A 206 9.38 0.11 -3.16
CA SER A 206 10.85 0.07 -3.04
C SER A 206 11.56 1.34 -3.51
N ALA A 207 11.08 1.96 -4.58
CA ALA A 207 11.67 3.20 -5.11
C ALA A 207 11.54 4.35 -4.11
N LEU A 208 10.36 4.50 -3.46
CA LEU A 208 10.14 5.53 -2.44
C LEU A 208 10.93 5.27 -1.17
N VAL A 209 11.05 4.01 -0.73
CA VAL A 209 11.90 3.63 0.41
C VAL A 209 13.37 3.96 0.12
N THR A 210 13.84 3.69 -1.08
CA THR A 210 15.21 4.03 -1.52
C THR A 210 15.41 5.55 -1.56
N ALA A 211 14.47 6.30 -2.13
CA ALA A 211 14.53 7.75 -2.17
C ALA A 211 14.49 8.37 -0.77
N ALA A 212 13.67 7.83 0.13
CA ALA A 212 13.62 8.27 1.53
C ALA A 212 14.94 8.04 2.28
N LYS A 213 15.68 6.98 1.98
CA LYS A 213 17.03 6.74 2.52
C LYS A 213 18.03 7.79 1.99
N ALA A 214 17.88 8.22 0.75
CA ALA A 214 18.74 9.23 0.12
C ALA A 214 18.49 10.67 0.60
N GLY A 215 17.30 10.97 1.14
CA GLY A 215 16.97 12.27 1.71
C GLY A 215 15.58 12.78 1.31
N GLN A 216 15.14 13.83 2.01
CA GLN A 216 13.81 14.41 1.84
C GLN A 216 13.57 15.02 0.46
N ASP A 217 14.56 15.76 -0.07
CA ASP A 217 14.48 16.39 -1.40
C ASP A 217 14.33 15.33 -2.51
N ARG A 218 15.09 14.24 -2.41
CA ARG A 218 15.00 13.14 -3.37
C ARG A 218 13.65 12.43 -3.31
N LEU A 219 13.12 12.26 -2.10
CA LEU A 219 11.80 11.68 -1.90
C LEU A 219 10.72 12.57 -2.54
N GLY A 220 10.70 13.86 -2.24
CA GLY A 220 9.73 14.81 -2.78
C GLY A 220 9.80 14.89 -4.31
N ALA A 221 11.00 14.95 -4.88
CA ALA A 221 11.19 14.98 -6.32
C ALA A 221 10.64 13.72 -7.01
N LEU A 222 10.90 12.54 -6.45
CA LEU A 222 10.37 11.29 -7.03
C LEU A 222 8.84 11.20 -6.91
N VAL A 223 8.26 11.60 -5.78
CA VAL A 223 6.80 11.61 -5.61
C VAL A 223 6.15 12.55 -6.63
N ALA A 224 6.68 13.76 -6.81
CA ALA A 224 6.16 14.72 -7.79
C ALA A 224 6.26 14.17 -9.23
N GLU A 225 7.38 13.57 -9.59
CA GLU A 225 7.58 12.92 -10.89
C GLU A 225 6.55 11.82 -11.16
N LEU A 226 6.32 10.95 -10.19
CA LEU A 226 5.35 9.86 -10.28
C LEU A 226 3.90 10.40 -10.38
N ALA A 227 3.56 11.40 -9.55
CA ALA A 227 2.25 12.05 -9.57
C ALA A 227 1.95 12.74 -10.91
N GLU A 228 2.95 13.38 -11.53
CA GLU A 228 2.81 13.91 -12.88
C GLU A 228 2.55 12.82 -13.92
N GLY A 229 3.23 11.68 -13.82
CA GLY A 229 3.00 10.53 -14.70
C GLY A 229 1.56 10.03 -14.64
N VAL A 230 1.05 9.84 -13.44
CA VAL A 230 -0.34 9.38 -13.22
C VAL A 230 -1.36 10.39 -13.73
N ARG A 231 -1.20 11.69 -13.39
CA ARG A 231 -2.18 12.73 -13.75
C ARG A 231 -2.12 13.16 -15.19
N GLY A 232 -0.94 13.13 -15.82
CA GLY A 232 -0.76 13.49 -17.22
C GLY A 232 -1.52 12.59 -18.17
N HIS A 233 -1.79 11.35 -17.80
CA HIS A 233 -2.62 10.43 -18.58
C HIS A 233 -4.10 10.83 -18.57
N HIS A 234 -4.64 11.21 -17.42
CA HIS A 234 -6.05 11.61 -17.27
C HIS A 234 -6.39 12.96 -17.92
N ALA A 235 -5.40 13.83 -18.18
CA ALA A 235 -5.62 15.10 -18.86
C ALA A 235 -5.70 14.98 -20.40
N SER A 236 -5.37 13.82 -20.96
CA SER A 236 -5.28 13.56 -22.40
C SER A 236 -6.41 12.65 -22.94
N ALA A 237 -7.30 12.18 -22.08
CA ALA A 237 -8.47 11.35 -22.39
C ALA A 237 -9.76 12.16 -22.27
#